data_6906beceaf570fda403ba94ae9c7dc24
#
_entry.id   6906beceaf570fda403ba94ae9c7dc24
#
_cell.length_a   1.000
_cell.length_b   1.000
_cell.length_c   1.000
_cell.angle_alpha   90.00
_cell.angle_beta   90.00
_cell.angle_gamma   90.00
#
_symmetry.space_group_name_H-M   'P 1'
#
loop_
_entity.id
_entity.type
_entity.pdbx_description
1 polymer ?
#
loop_
_entity_poly.entity_id
_entity_poly.type
_entity_poly.pdbx_seq_one_letter_code
_entity_poly.pdbx_strand_id
1 'polypeptide(L)'
;MAKILIVVDMQNDFVTGVLGTPEAQAIVPNVVKKMNEYRESGRRILCTMDCHSKGYYMYSLEGKHLPVPHCFYGTEGMKLIPELPFVAPDSRFEKDTFAYDGWEKFLKNEDDSVELCGVCSDICVIANALAIKATFKNLEVYVDASCCAGTTPEKHKAAMEVMKSCQINVTGENDG
;
A
#
# COMPACT_ATOMS: atom_id res chain seq x y z
N MET A 1 -8.78 14.21 7.24
CA MET A 1 -7.78 13.17 7.56
C MET A 1 -8.50 11.97 8.16
N ALA A 2 -8.36 10.79 7.56
CA ALA A 2 -8.97 9.55 8.04
C ALA A 2 -8.45 9.14 9.43
N LYS A 3 -9.13 8.21 10.12
CA LYS A 3 -8.72 7.74 11.45
C LYS A 3 -7.51 6.79 11.41
N ILE A 4 -7.34 6.07 10.29
CA ILE A 4 -6.29 5.07 10.12
C ILE A 4 -5.58 5.32 8.79
N LEU A 5 -4.26 5.36 8.81
CA LEU A 5 -3.42 5.33 7.61
C LEU A 5 -2.94 3.90 7.36
N ILE A 6 -3.11 3.43 6.13
CA ILE A 6 -2.56 2.16 5.65
C ILE A 6 -1.47 2.48 4.62
N VAL A 7 -0.22 2.20 4.99
CA VAL A 7 0.95 2.35 4.12
C VAL A 7 1.19 1.01 3.43
N VAL A 8 1.03 0.99 2.11
CA VAL A 8 1.04 -0.24 1.32
C VAL A 8 2.43 -0.47 0.74
N ASP A 9 3.06 -1.54 1.15
CA ASP A 9 4.25 -2.17 0.55
C ASP A 9 5.43 -1.21 0.27
N MET A 10 5.65 -0.24 1.14
CA MET A 10 6.81 0.67 1.02
C MET A 10 8.09 -0.05 1.46
N GLN A 11 8.47 -1.07 0.68
CA GLN A 11 9.59 -2.00 0.93
C GLN A 11 10.76 -1.71 0.00
N ASN A 12 11.97 -2.15 0.40
CA ASN A 12 13.19 -1.88 -0.37
C ASN A 12 13.08 -2.38 -1.81
N ASP A 13 12.54 -3.59 -2.05
CA ASP A 13 12.44 -4.15 -3.41
C ASP A 13 11.52 -3.34 -4.33
N PHE A 14 10.50 -2.67 -3.80
CA PHE A 14 9.57 -1.86 -4.57
C PHE A 14 9.97 -0.38 -4.72
N VAL A 15 10.90 0.10 -3.92
CA VAL A 15 11.31 1.52 -3.96
C VAL A 15 12.68 1.68 -4.63
N THR A 16 13.69 0.98 -4.14
CA THR A 16 15.08 1.10 -4.64
C THR A 16 15.66 -0.22 -5.17
N GLY A 17 14.99 -1.35 -4.91
CA GLY A 17 15.44 -2.69 -5.25
C GLY A 17 15.00 -3.15 -6.64
N VAL A 18 14.79 -4.46 -6.78
CA VAL A 18 14.62 -5.13 -8.09
C VAL A 18 13.36 -4.72 -8.86
N LEU A 19 12.35 -4.20 -8.19
CA LEU A 19 11.10 -3.68 -8.77
C LEU A 19 10.94 -2.16 -8.52
N GLY A 20 12.01 -1.50 -8.06
CA GLY A 20 12.00 -0.06 -7.78
C GLY A 20 11.84 0.78 -9.04
N THR A 21 11.13 1.90 -8.91
CA THR A 21 10.89 2.87 -9.99
C THR A 21 11.24 4.29 -9.52
N PRO A 22 11.56 5.21 -10.44
CA PRO A 22 11.74 6.62 -10.10
C PRO A 22 10.48 7.22 -9.44
N GLU A 23 9.30 6.81 -9.88
CA GLU A 23 8.00 7.24 -9.33
C GLU A 23 7.82 6.78 -7.88
N ALA A 24 8.17 5.52 -7.57
CA ALA A 24 8.13 5.00 -6.21
C ALA A 24 9.09 5.75 -5.28
N GLN A 25 10.28 6.11 -5.77
CA GLN A 25 11.24 6.91 -5.01
C GLN A 25 10.74 8.34 -4.81
N ALA A 26 10.10 8.93 -5.81
CA ALA A 26 9.62 10.31 -5.77
C ALA A 26 8.53 10.54 -4.71
N ILE A 27 7.71 9.54 -4.39
CA ILE A 27 6.65 9.67 -3.36
C ILE A 27 7.16 9.51 -1.93
N VAL A 28 8.36 9.00 -1.69
CA VAL A 28 8.88 8.72 -0.35
C VAL A 28 8.77 9.92 0.60
N PRO A 29 9.19 11.16 0.22
CA PRO A 29 9.05 12.31 1.10
C PRO A 29 7.58 12.61 1.49
N ASN A 30 6.64 12.44 0.56
CA ASN A 30 5.22 12.65 0.80
C ASN A 30 4.65 11.61 1.77
N VAL A 31 5.01 10.34 1.58
CA VAL A 31 4.61 9.24 2.49
C VAL A 31 5.16 9.48 3.89
N VAL A 32 6.45 9.82 4.03
CA VAL A 32 7.08 10.13 5.31
C VAL A 32 6.37 11.30 6.02
N LYS A 33 6.10 12.38 5.29
CA LYS A 33 5.37 13.53 5.81
C LYS A 33 3.99 13.14 6.31
N LYS A 34 3.22 12.40 5.49
CA LYS A 34 1.88 11.90 5.86
C LYS A 34 1.93 11.03 7.12
N MET A 35 2.87 10.10 7.20
CA MET A 35 3.03 9.25 8.40
C MET A 35 3.31 10.08 9.66
N ASN A 36 4.14 11.12 9.57
CA ASN A 36 4.41 12.01 10.69
C ASN A 36 3.17 12.79 11.12
N GLU A 37 2.38 13.32 10.19
CA GLU A 37 1.11 14.02 10.48
C GLU A 37 0.11 13.11 11.20
N TYR A 38 0.00 11.83 10.78
CA TYR A 38 -0.84 10.85 11.45
C TYR A 38 -0.34 10.55 12.87
N ARG A 39 0.97 10.39 13.05
CA ARG A 39 1.61 10.15 14.36
C ARG A 39 1.39 11.32 15.32
N GLU A 40 1.64 12.55 14.88
CA GLU A 40 1.47 13.75 15.67
C GLU A 40 0.02 13.97 16.12
N SER A 41 -0.93 13.54 15.29
CA SER A 41 -2.36 13.58 15.63
C SER A 41 -2.85 12.38 16.46
N GLY A 42 -1.95 11.49 16.89
CA GLY A 42 -2.28 10.30 17.68
C GLY A 42 -3.11 9.25 16.95
N ARG A 43 -3.08 9.25 15.61
CA ARG A 43 -3.85 8.33 14.77
C ARG A 43 -3.08 7.05 14.48
N ARG A 44 -3.81 6.01 14.13
CA ARG A 44 -3.23 4.70 13.85
C ARG A 44 -2.54 4.69 12.49
N ILE A 45 -1.39 4.01 12.43
CA ILE A 45 -0.67 3.72 11.18
C ILE A 45 -0.49 2.20 11.11
N LEU A 46 -0.92 1.62 10.00
CA LEU A 46 -0.77 0.22 9.66
C LEU A 46 0.07 0.12 8.38
N CYS A 47 0.89 -0.93 8.25
CA CYS A 47 1.66 -1.18 7.04
C CYS A 47 1.37 -2.57 6.50
N THR A 48 1.18 -2.72 5.20
CA THR A 48 1.28 -4.02 4.56
C THR A 48 2.71 -4.26 4.09
N MET A 49 3.08 -5.51 4.04
CA MET A 49 4.38 -5.96 3.54
C MET A 49 4.16 -7.19 2.66
N ASP A 50 4.55 -7.08 1.41
CA ASP A 50 4.61 -8.25 0.54
C ASP A 50 5.67 -9.22 1.04
N CYS A 51 5.35 -10.52 1.08
CA CYS A 51 6.18 -11.53 1.72
C CYS A 51 6.05 -12.87 1.03
N HIS A 52 7.05 -13.24 0.26
CA HIS A 52 7.05 -14.49 -0.49
C HIS A 52 7.99 -15.55 0.09
N SER A 53 7.59 -16.81 -0.06
CA SER A 53 8.45 -17.95 0.22
C SER A 53 9.39 -18.20 -0.96
N LYS A 54 10.69 -18.19 -0.70
CA LYS A 54 11.73 -18.45 -1.71
C LYS A 54 11.54 -19.81 -2.43
N GLY A 55 11.06 -20.82 -1.72
CA GLY A 55 10.86 -22.17 -2.26
C GLY A 55 9.58 -22.33 -3.10
N TYR A 56 8.64 -21.40 -2.98
CA TYR A 56 7.32 -21.54 -3.61
C TYR A 56 7.02 -20.47 -4.68
N TYR A 57 7.60 -19.25 -4.56
CA TYR A 57 7.26 -18.12 -5.43
C TYR A 57 7.24 -18.47 -6.93
N MET A 58 8.32 -19.10 -7.44
CA MET A 58 8.43 -19.44 -8.87
C MET A 58 7.39 -20.46 -9.35
N TYR A 59 6.74 -21.18 -8.44
CA TYR A 59 5.65 -22.11 -8.77
C TYR A 59 4.27 -21.47 -8.61
N SER A 60 4.18 -20.34 -7.94
CA SER A 60 2.93 -19.58 -7.79
C SER A 60 2.47 -19.02 -9.14
N LEU A 61 1.21 -18.62 -9.22
CA LEU A 61 0.68 -17.95 -10.38
C LEU A 61 1.37 -16.59 -10.62
N GLU A 62 1.61 -15.86 -9.53
CA GLU A 62 2.33 -14.59 -9.57
C GLU A 62 3.75 -14.75 -10.11
N GLY A 63 4.53 -15.68 -9.58
CA GLY A 63 5.89 -15.92 -10.05
C GLY A 63 5.98 -16.40 -11.51
N LYS A 64 4.91 -17.00 -12.05
CA LYS A 64 4.81 -17.33 -13.47
C LYS A 64 4.56 -16.10 -14.35
N HIS A 65 3.81 -15.12 -13.86
CA HIS A 65 3.53 -13.87 -14.56
C HIS A 65 4.62 -12.82 -14.37
N LEU A 66 5.24 -12.80 -13.20
CA LEU A 66 6.34 -11.90 -12.84
C LEU A 66 7.53 -12.73 -12.31
N PRO A 67 8.38 -13.30 -13.18
CA PRO A 67 9.49 -14.16 -12.77
C PRO A 67 10.67 -13.35 -12.21
N VAL A 68 10.40 -12.38 -11.36
CA VAL A 68 11.38 -11.53 -10.68
C VAL A 68 11.34 -11.83 -9.19
N PRO A 69 12.35 -12.48 -8.62
CA PRO A 69 12.45 -12.72 -7.19
C PRO A 69 12.43 -11.41 -6.40
N HIS A 70 11.46 -11.23 -5.52
CA HIS A 70 11.32 -10.05 -4.69
C HIS A 70 10.67 -10.36 -3.34
N CYS A 71 10.85 -9.51 -2.37
CA CYS A 71 10.23 -9.54 -1.05
C CYS A 71 10.26 -10.92 -0.38
N PHE A 72 11.34 -11.69 -0.56
CA PHE A 72 11.45 -12.98 0.09
C PHE A 72 11.61 -12.82 1.60
N TYR A 73 10.91 -13.67 2.35
CA TYR A 73 10.97 -13.70 3.81
C TYR A 73 12.40 -13.64 4.32
N GLY A 74 12.68 -12.74 5.25
CA GLY A 74 13.98 -12.57 5.90
C GLY A 74 15.05 -11.86 5.08
N THR A 75 14.75 -11.38 3.86
CA THR A 75 15.70 -10.61 3.04
C THR A 75 15.64 -9.11 3.31
N GLU A 76 16.68 -8.38 2.91
CA GLU A 76 16.69 -6.90 2.95
C GLU A 76 15.61 -6.31 2.04
N GLY A 77 15.34 -6.94 0.90
CA GLY A 77 14.32 -6.50 -0.05
C GLY A 77 12.91 -6.45 0.53
N MET A 78 12.59 -7.39 1.43
CA MET A 78 11.31 -7.44 2.13
C MET A 78 11.13 -6.32 3.17
N LYS A 79 12.20 -5.77 3.72
CA LYS A 79 12.09 -4.77 4.79
C LYS A 79 11.46 -3.47 4.29
N LEU A 80 10.70 -2.81 5.15
CA LEU A 80 10.27 -1.43 4.91
C LEU A 80 11.50 -0.53 4.70
N ILE A 81 11.38 0.45 3.81
CA ILE A 81 12.48 1.40 3.54
C ILE A 81 12.85 2.15 4.81
N PRO A 82 14.16 2.45 5.01
CA PRO A 82 14.65 3.04 6.26
C PRO A 82 14.19 4.48 6.50
N GLU A 83 13.72 5.18 5.46
CA GLU A 83 13.20 6.54 5.53
C GLU A 83 11.87 6.63 6.27
N LEU A 84 11.10 5.53 6.34
CA LEU A 84 9.81 5.55 7.02
C LEU A 84 9.98 5.71 8.52
N PRO A 85 9.11 6.50 9.17
CA PRO A 85 9.00 6.51 10.61
C PRO A 85 8.75 5.10 11.16
N PHE A 86 9.28 4.82 12.36
CA PHE A 86 9.12 3.50 12.98
C PHE A 86 7.65 3.08 13.07
N VAL A 87 7.35 1.86 12.63
CA VAL A 87 6.04 1.20 12.76
C VAL A 87 6.22 -0.02 13.66
N ALA A 88 5.38 -0.16 14.66
CA ALA A 88 5.45 -1.29 15.58
C ALA A 88 5.19 -2.63 14.86
N PRO A 89 5.82 -3.74 15.28
CA PRO A 89 5.65 -5.04 14.61
C PRO A 89 4.19 -5.51 14.51
N ASP A 90 3.37 -5.26 15.53
CA ASP A 90 1.94 -5.60 15.57
C ASP A 90 1.06 -4.76 14.63
N SER A 91 1.64 -3.74 14.03
CA SER A 91 1.01 -2.87 13.01
C SER A 91 1.54 -3.14 11.60
N ARG A 92 2.30 -4.22 11.39
CA ARG A 92 2.82 -4.67 10.10
C ARG A 92 2.16 -5.98 9.71
N PHE A 93 1.60 -6.04 8.52
CA PHE A 93 0.81 -7.16 8.04
C PHE A 93 1.46 -7.77 6.80
N GLU A 94 2.00 -8.97 6.96
CA GLU A 94 2.57 -9.74 5.86
C GLU A 94 1.46 -10.34 5.01
N LYS A 95 1.62 -10.32 3.70
CA LYS A 95 0.72 -10.89 2.71
C LYS A 95 1.53 -11.53 1.58
N ASP A 96 1.03 -12.56 0.97
CA ASP A 96 1.60 -13.24 -0.20
C ASP A 96 0.72 -13.07 -1.45
N THR A 97 -0.21 -12.14 -1.39
CA THR A 97 -1.10 -11.72 -2.48
C THR A 97 -1.19 -10.19 -2.52
N PHE A 98 -1.86 -9.62 -3.53
CA PHE A 98 -1.93 -8.17 -3.71
C PHE A 98 -2.67 -7.44 -2.59
N ALA A 99 -3.74 -8.02 -2.02
CA ALA A 99 -4.45 -7.47 -0.88
C ALA A 99 -4.18 -8.29 0.39
N TYR A 100 -4.18 -7.63 1.54
CA TYR A 100 -4.24 -8.31 2.82
C TYR A 100 -5.69 -8.77 3.09
N ASP A 101 -5.86 -10.01 3.50
CA ASP A 101 -7.18 -10.67 3.66
C ASP A 101 -7.76 -10.62 5.09
N GLY A 102 -7.04 -10.05 6.04
CA GLY A 102 -7.42 -10.02 7.46
C GLY A 102 -7.92 -8.67 7.97
N TRP A 103 -8.37 -7.76 7.12
CA TRP A 103 -8.77 -6.40 7.52
C TRP A 103 -9.90 -6.36 8.56
N GLU A 104 -10.80 -7.35 8.57
CA GLU A 104 -11.92 -7.45 9.54
C GLU A 104 -11.46 -7.59 10.99
N LYS A 105 -10.22 -7.98 11.23
CA LYS A 105 -9.63 -8.03 12.59
C LYS A 105 -9.23 -6.66 13.12
N PHE A 106 -9.02 -5.68 12.24
CA PHE A 106 -8.42 -4.39 12.56
C PHE A 106 -9.30 -3.19 12.24
N LEU A 107 -10.28 -3.34 11.34
CA LEU A 107 -11.18 -2.29 10.89
C LEU A 107 -12.61 -2.59 11.34
N LYS A 108 -13.39 -1.53 11.55
CA LYS A 108 -14.81 -1.59 11.93
C LYS A 108 -15.65 -0.68 11.04
N ASN A 109 -16.87 -1.13 10.72
CA ASN A 109 -17.74 -0.47 9.75
C ASN A 109 -18.19 0.96 10.11
N GLU A 110 -18.33 1.29 11.40
CA GLU A 110 -19.11 2.45 11.80
C GLU A 110 -18.26 3.60 12.36
N ASP A 111 -17.09 3.28 12.89
CA ASP A 111 -16.28 4.25 13.61
C ASP A 111 -14.97 4.61 12.92
N ASP A 112 -14.58 3.84 11.89
CA ASP A 112 -13.31 4.03 11.22
C ASP A 112 -13.48 4.75 9.89
N SER A 113 -12.42 5.36 9.45
CA SER A 113 -12.15 5.78 8.09
C SER A 113 -10.69 5.46 7.81
N VAL A 114 -10.41 4.99 6.60
CA VAL A 114 -9.05 4.60 6.22
C VAL A 114 -8.55 5.45 5.07
N GLU A 115 -7.26 5.77 5.11
CA GLU A 115 -6.56 6.40 3.98
C GLU A 115 -5.40 5.50 3.60
N LEU A 116 -5.28 5.17 2.30
CA LEU A 116 -4.20 4.35 1.78
C LEU A 116 -3.19 5.21 1.02
N CYS A 117 -1.92 4.83 1.13
CA CYS A 117 -0.82 5.36 0.32
C CYS A 117 0.22 4.27 0.08
N GLY A 118 1.15 4.48 -0.84
CA GLY A 118 2.26 3.54 -1.13
C GLY A 118 2.25 2.99 -2.55
N VAL A 119 2.69 1.76 -2.70
CA VAL A 119 2.95 1.12 -4.01
C VAL A 119 2.40 -0.31 -4.12
N CYS A 120 2.07 -0.78 -5.34
CA CYS A 120 1.83 0.05 -6.52
C CYS A 120 0.36 0.41 -6.57
N SER A 121 0.03 1.64 -6.99
CA SER A 121 -1.36 2.12 -7.04
C SER A 121 -2.26 1.25 -7.90
N ASP A 122 -1.73 0.69 -9.00
CA ASP A 122 -2.43 -0.17 -9.95
C ASP A 122 -2.42 -1.66 -9.57
N ILE A 123 -1.81 -2.03 -8.45
CA ILE A 123 -1.74 -3.43 -7.97
C ILE A 123 -2.15 -3.49 -6.49
N CYS A 124 -1.20 -3.36 -5.56
CA CYS A 124 -1.45 -3.62 -4.14
C CYS A 124 -2.32 -2.53 -3.48
N VAL A 125 -2.18 -1.26 -3.86
CA VAL A 125 -2.99 -0.17 -3.29
C VAL A 125 -4.45 -0.34 -3.68
N ILE A 126 -4.75 -0.43 -4.98
CA ILE A 126 -6.13 -0.62 -5.47
C ILE A 126 -6.73 -1.93 -4.96
N ALA A 127 -5.96 -3.03 -4.91
CA ALA A 127 -6.43 -4.31 -4.41
C ALA A 127 -6.86 -4.21 -2.93
N ASN A 128 -6.05 -3.59 -2.07
CA ASN A 128 -6.40 -3.36 -0.67
C ASN A 128 -7.61 -2.42 -0.53
N ALA A 129 -7.65 -1.32 -1.28
CA ALA A 129 -8.75 -0.36 -1.22
C ALA A 129 -10.08 -1.00 -1.61
N LEU A 130 -10.11 -1.81 -2.69
CA LEU A 130 -11.30 -2.53 -3.14
C LEU A 130 -11.70 -3.64 -2.18
N ALA A 131 -10.75 -4.40 -1.62
CA ALA A 131 -11.02 -5.43 -0.62
C ALA A 131 -11.65 -4.84 0.64
N ILE A 132 -11.12 -3.71 1.14
CA ILE A 132 -11.69 -2.99 2.28
C ILE A 132 -13.10 -2.50 1.93
N LYS A 133 -13.30 -1.87 0.76
CA LYS A 133 -14.61 -1.37 0.34
C LYS A 133 -15.66 -2.48 0.18
N ALA A 134 -15.25 -3.64 -0.32
CA ALA A 134 -16.13 -4.81 -0.47
C ALA A 134 -16.53 -5.42 0.89
N THR A 135 -15.61 -5.42 1.86
CA THR A 135 -15.83 -5.99 3.19
C THR A 135 -16.66 -5.04 4.07
N PHE A 136 -16.40 -3.73 4.00
CA PHE A 136 -16.94 -2.71 4.90
C PHE A 136 -17.74 -1.67 4.12
N LYS A 137 -19.00 -1.97 3.82
CA LYS A 137 -19.87 -1.14 2.94
C LYS A 137 -20.07 0.31 3.42
N ASN A 138 -19.97 0.57 4.73
CA ASN A 138 -20.18 1.88 5.35
C ASN A 138 -18.87 2.56 5.78
N LEU A 139 -17.72 1.95 5.52
CA LEU A 139 -16.41 2.53 5.84
C LEU A 139 -16.02 3.56 4.77
N GLU A 140 -15.62 4.74 5.18
CA GLU A 140 -15.02 5.74 4.30
C GLU A 140 -13.59 5.35 3.94
N VAL A 141 -13.34 5.15 2.64
CA VAL A 141 -12.02 4.80 2.10
C VAL A 141 -11.49 5.97 1.28
N TYR A 142 -10.26 6.36 1.59
CA TYR A 142 -9.51 7.42 0.91
C TYR A 142 -8.22 6.84 0.31
N VAL A 143 -7.77 7.41 -0.78
CA VAL A 143 -6.44 7.17 -1.36
C VAL A 143 -5.83 8.51 -1.72
N ASP A 144 -4.61 8.78 -1.23
CA ASP A 144 -3.87 9.98 -1.59
C ASP A 144 -2.96 9.71 -2.79
N ALA A 145 -3.35 10.19 -3.95
CA ALA A 145 -2.61 10.00 -5.20
C ALA A 145 -1.19 10.59 -5.13
N SER A 146 -0.99 11.69 -4.41
CA SER A 146 0.34 12.32 -4.24
C SER A 146 1.31 11.49 -3.39
N CYS A 147 0.79 10.52 -2.66
CA CYS A 147 1.52 9.57 -1.83
C CYS A 147 1.49 8.14 -2.41
N CYS A 148 1.08 7.98 -3.69
CA CYS A 148 1.04 6.71 -4.38
C CYS A 148 1.83 6.77 -5.69
N ALA A 149 2.42 5.64 -6.08
CA ALA A 149 3.02 5.45 -7.39
C ALA A 149 2.54 4.13 -8.02
N GLY A 150 2.30 4.14 -9.31
CA GLY A 150 1.96 2.94 -10.09
C GLY A 150 3.18 2.31 -10.74
N THR A 151 2.96 1.19 -11.42
CA THR A 151 4.00 0.56 -12.25
C THR A 151 4.40 1.43 -13.44
N THR A 152 3.51 2.31 -13.89
CA THR A 152 3.76 3.43 -14.82
C THR A 152 2.86 4.60 -14.48
N PRO A 153 3.18 5.85 -14.91
CA PRO A 153 2.30 7.00 -14.72
C PRO A 153 0.89 6.82 -15.29
N GLU A 154 0.76 6.16 -16.45
CA GLU A 154 -0.53 5.90 -17.09
C GLU A 154 -1.37 4.93 -16.26
N LYS A 155 -0.77 3.87 -15.74
CA LYS A 155 -1.46 2.90 -14.89
C LYS A 155 -1.84 3.49 -13.55
N HIS A 156 -1.00 4.38 -12.99
CA HIS A 156 -1.35 5.14 -11.80
C HIS A 156 -2.65 5.93 -12.01
N LYS A 157 -2.72 6.73 -13.09
CA LYS A 157 -3.94 7.49 -13.44
C LYS A 157 -5.15 6.59 -13.63
N ALA A 158 -4.99 5.49 -14.37
CA ALA A 158 -6.08 4.54 -14.60
C ALA A 158 -6.59 3.92 -13.28
N ALA A 159 -5.70 3.58 -12.35
CA ALA A 159 -6.07 3.06 -11.04
C ALA A 159 -6.86 4.07 -10.22
N MET A 160 -6.47 5.36 -10.23
CA MET A 160 -7.22 6.42 -9.54
C MET A 160 -8.64 6.56 -10.10
N GLU A 161 -8.81 6.54 -11.42
CA GLU A 161 -10.14 6.60 -12.06
C GLU A 161 -11.02 5.39 -11.71
N VAL A 162 -10.45 4.18 -11.70
CA VAL A 162 -11.18 2.98 -11.26
C VAL A 162 -11.61 3.09 -9.80
N MET A 163 -10.72 3.53 -8.93
CA MET A 163 -11.03 3.71 -7.51
C MET A 163 -12.14 4.74 -7.28
N LYS A 164 -12.15 5.87 -7.99
CA LYS A 164 -13.25 6.84 -7.97
C LYS A 164 -14.58 6.20 -8.38
N SER A 165 -14.57 5.41 -9.47
CA SER A 165 -15.77 4.68 -9.93
C SER A 165 -16.30 3.71 -8.87
N CYS A 166 -15.43 3.15 -8.03
CA CYS A 166 -15.76 2.28 -6.91
C CYS A 166 -16.08 3.03 -5.60
N GLN A 167 -16.32 4.35 -5.67
CA GLN A 167 -16.68 5.20 -4.51
C GLN A 167 -15.56 5.28 -3.46
N ILE A 168 -14.32 5.20 -3.88
CA ILE A 168 -13.15 5.51 -3.06
C ILE A 168 -12.82 6.98 -3.27
N ASN A 169 -12.59 7.71 -2.17
CA ASN A 169 -12.27 9.14 -2.20
C ASN A 169 -10.79 9.32 -2.57
N VAL A 170 -10.52 9.64 -3.82
CA VAL A 170 -9.17 9.95 -4.28
C VAL A 170 -8.86 11.42 -4.02
N THR A 171 -7.72 11.68 -3.37
CA THR A 171 -7.21 13.03 -3.06
C THR A 171 -5.79 13.20 -3.59
N GLY A 172 -5.24 14.41 -3.54
CA GLY A 172 -3.83 14.65 -3.86
C GLY A 172 -3.47 14.49 -5.34
N GLU A 173 -4.46 14.47 -6.24
CA GLU A 173 -4.18 14.52 -7.67
C GLU A 173 -3.66 15.93 -8.03
N ASN A 174 -2.56 16.00 -8.76
CA ASN A 174 -2.14 17.25 -9.38
C ASN A 174 -3.07 17.48 -10.57
N ASP A 175 -3.83 18.57 -10.52
CA ASP A 175 -4.49 19.11 -11.70
C ASP A 175 -3.40 19.46 -12.72
N GLY A 176 -3.21 18.60 -13.71
CA GLY A 176 -2.22 18.72 -14.77
C GLY A 176 -2.52 19.82 -15.77
#